data_d663a22b34d144a74fb6dc92dd076feb
#
_entry.id   d663a22b34d144a74fb6dc92dd076feb
#
_cell.length_a   1.000
_cell.length_b   1.000
_cell.length_c   1.000
_cell.angle_alpha   90.00
_cell.angle_beta   90.00
_cell.angle_gamma   90.00
#
_symmetry.space_group_name_H-M   'P 1'
#
loop_
_entity.id
_entity.type
_entity.pdbx_description
1 polymer ?
#
loop_
_entity_poly.entity_id
_entity_poly.type
_entity_poly.pdbx_seq_one_letter_code
_entity_poly.pdbx_strand_id
1 'polypeptide(L)'
;MKAQRRTIATYFFVLAIIGLVTAWYFNFLAVLGREDYLADGFTSNVDWVYSLDLLIGGIAGMTLIVIEGRRHGMKHLWAYIALGFVTAFAFVFPLFLGMRELRLRQIELAGGKLKRYVFDEHDVVVWVPSDVDATTPVLVMNDGHNLFDPATSTFGATWGILDALRDRKPGGSRIRGDRKPLIIGVTYLRGDGSIRGVEYGPTDIWAKHPELLEHLPAEWSRTGADGNAYHELIAHKILPTIAAEFGVELTRDRTAIGGSSMGALTSLYGLAKHPDVYGTALAYSTHWPIGGNALVDAYIEMLPSAGSHRIWSDGGTIELDALYLPYQKYFAQRMAAKGYREGVDYIEASYPNTGHSELWWAGRVEHPINWWLDPNEPKSTPDKPTTWVGKSQD
;
A
#
# COMPACT_ATOMS: atom_id res chain seq x y z
N MET A 1 22.36 -14.41 -0.86
CA MET A 1 21.11 -14.20 -1.62
C MET A 1 20.95 -12.76 -2.15
N LYS A 2 21.02 -11.70 -1.32
CA LYS A 2 20.81 -10.29 -1.76
C LYS A 2 21.76 -9.79 -2.87
N ALA A 3 23.05 -10.15 -2.81
CA ALA A 3 24.01 -9.86 -3.88
C ALA A 3 23.72 -10.66 -5.16
N GLN A 4 23.30 -11.89 -5.01
CA GLN A 4 23.00 -12.80 -6.10
C GLN A 4 21.89 -12.29 -7.00
N ARG A 5 20.77 -11.73 -6.46
CA ARG A 5 19.68 -11.19 -7.29
C ARG A 5 20.11 -9.99 -8.13
N ARG A 6 20.99 -9.12 -7.59
CA ARG A 6 21.53 -8.01 -8.38
C ARG A 6 22.40 -8.51 -9.53
N THR A 7 23.24 -9.53 -9.29
CA THR A 7 24.05 -10.15 -10.33
C THR A 7 23.18 -10.80 -11.41
N ILE A 8 22.13 -11.53 -11.00
CA ILE A 8 21.18 -12.14 -11.91
C ILE A 8 20.44 -11.07 -12.76
N ALA A 9 19.99 -9.98 -12.12
CA ALA A 9 19.36 -8.87 -12.84
C ALA A 9 20.31 -8.24 -13.86
N THR A 10 21.57 -8.01 -13.48
CA THR A 10 22.60 -7.48 -14.38
C THR A 10 22.86 -8.42 -15.57
N TYR A 11 22.93 -9.72 -15.32
CA TYR A 11 23.05 -10.72 -16.41
C TYR A 11 21.89 -10.62 -17.42
N PHE A 12 20.66 -10.56 -16.94
CA PHE A 12 19.50 -10.39 -17.82
C PHE A 12 19.49 -9.07 -18.58
N PHE A 13 19.94 -7.97 -17.96
CA PHE A 13 20.06 -6.70 -18.69
C PHE A 13 21.13 -6.74 -19.78
N VAL A 14 22.24 -7.44 -19.56
CA VAL A 14 23.25 -7.64 -20.59
C VAL A 14 22.66 -8.45 -21.75
N LEU A 15 21.93 -9.54 -21.47
CA LEU A 15 21.25 -10.31 -22.50
C LEU A 15 20.21 -9.47 -23.25
N ALA A 16 19.45 -8.62 -22.56
CA ALA A 16 18.50 -7.71 -23.19
C ALA A 16 19.20 -6.76 -24.18
N ILE A 17 20.32 -6.16 -23.80
CA ILE A 17 21.09 -5.27 -24.68
C ILE A 17 21.62 -6.04 -25.91
N ILE A 18 22.18 -7.22 -25.72
CA ILE A 18 22.64 -8.07 -26.82
C ILE A 18 21.47 -8.38 -27.75
N GLY A 19 20.33 -8.82 -27.21
CA GLY A 19 19.12 -9.12 -27.99
C GLY A 19 18.60 -7.93 -28.78
N LEU A 20 18.62 -6.73 -28.17
CA LEU A 20 18.20 -5.50 -28.86
C LEU A 20 19.14 -5.16 -30.02
N VAL A 21 20.45 -5.13 -29.77
CA VAL A 21 21.45 -4.73 -30.76
C VAL A 21 21.47 -5.72 -31.95
N THR A 22 21.47 -7.01 -31.67
CA THR A 22 21.48 -8.03 -32.72
C THR A 22 20.19 -8.01 -33.53
N ALA A 23 19.03 -7.94 -32.90
CA ALA A 23 17.76 -7.89 -33.60
C ALA A 23 17.65 -6.63 -34.47
N TRP A 24 18.02 -5.47 -33.98
CA TRP A 24 17.95 -4.23 -34.75
C TRP A 24 18.96 -4.21 -35.90
N TYR A 25 20.16 -4.73 -35.69
CA TYR A 25 21.18 -4.84 -36.74
C TYR A 25 20.69 -5.69 -37.91
N PHE A 26 20.21 -6.92 -37.64
CA PHE A 26 19.74 -7.81 -38.72
C PHE A 26 18.42 -7.36 -39.31
N ASN A 27 17.49 -6.79 -38.54
CA ASN A 27 16.28 -6.17 -39.08
C ASN A 27 16.61 -5.00 -40.03
N PHE A 28 17.60 -4.18 -39.69
CA PHE A 28 18.05 -3.10 -40.56
C PHE A 28 18.64 -3.66 -41.89
N LEU A 29 19.43 -4.72 -41.82
CA LEU A 29 19.98 -5.37 -43.04
C LEU A 29 18.85 -6.00 -43.88
N ALA A 30 17.88 -6.66 -43.26
CA ALA A 30 16.74 -7.25 -43.97
C ALA A 30 15.89 -6.17 -44.68
N VAL A 31 15.64 -5.03 -44.03
CA VAL A 31 14.94 -3.88 -44.66
C VAL A 31 15.73 -3.35 -45.86
N LEU A 32 17.05 -3.19 -45.72
CA LEU A 32 17.90 -2.76 -46.82
C LEU A 32 17.93 -3.78 -47.98
N GLY A 33 17.95 -5.07 -47.63
CA GLY A 33 17.89 -6.19 -48.60
C GLY A 33 16.52 -6.38 -49.21
N ARG A 34 15.46 -5.72 -48.73
CA ARG A 34 14.06 -5.91 -49.11
C ARG A 34 13.61 -7.37 -48.93
N GLU A 35 14.10 -8.02 -47.84
CA GLU A 35 13.75 -9.40 -47.50
C GLU A 35 12.30 -9.45 -46.99
N ASP A 36 11.59 -10.54 -47.34
CA ASP A 36 10.21 -10.76 -46.91
C ASP A 36 10.18 -11.74 -45.72
N TYR A 37 9.96 -11.21 -44.54
CA TYR A 37 9.94 -11.99 -43.30
C TYR A 37 8.95 -13.16 -43.30
N LEU A 38 7.81 -13.03 -44.01
CA LEU A 38 6.83 -14.11 -44.09
C LEU A 38 7.20 -15.12 -45.13
N ALA A 39 7.63 -14.67 -46.32
CA ALA A 39 8.04 -15.57 -47.38
C ALA A 39 9.33 -16.32 -47.01
N ASP A 40 10.35 -15.59 -46.54
CA ASP A 40 11.67 -16.16 -46.27
C ASP A 40 11.72 -17.00 -44.99
N GLY A 41 10.85 -16.69 -44.00
CA GLY A 41 10.78 -17.38 -42.72
C GLY A 41 10.13 -18.77 -42.77
N PHE A 42 9.57 -19.20 -43.91
CA PHE A 42 8.84 -20.46 -44.05
C PHE A 42 9.20 -21.21 -45.34
N THR A 43 10.41 -21.03 -45.88
CA THR A 43 10.84 -21.62 -47.16
C THR A 43 11.35 -23.04 -47.03
N SER A 44 12.01 -23.38 -45.92
CA SER A 44 12.57 -24.72 -45.69
C SER A 44 12.06 -25.32 -44.39
N ASN A 45 12.24 -26.64 -44.21
CA ASN A 45 11.90 -27.28 -42.92
C ASN A 45 12.67 -26.69 -41.73
N VAL A 46 13.87 -26.16 -41.97
CA VAL A 46 14.69 -25.52 -40.93
C VAL A 46 14.08 -24.18 -40.57
N ASP A 47 13.62 -23.40 -41.54
CA ASP A 47 12.98 -22.09 -41.30
C ASP A 47 11.66 -22.27 -40.52
N TRP A 48 10.88 -23.30 -40.86
CA TRP A 48 9.69 -23.68 -40.12
C TRP A 48 10.00 -23.98 -38.63
N VAL A 49 11.08 -24.73 -38.35
CA VAL A 49 11.48 -25.05 -36.98
C VAL A 49 11.80 -23.76 -36.21
N TYR A 50 12.64 -22.87 -36.75
CA TYR A 50 13.00 -21.62 -36.06
C TYR A 50 11.81 -20.70 -35.89
N SER A 51 10.97 -20.54 -36.89
CA SER A 51 9.80 -19.67 -36.83
C SER A 51 8.75 -20.15 -35.84
N LEU A 52 8.48 -21.47 -35.80
CA LEU A 52 7.54 -22.04 -34.83
C LEU A 52 8.12 -22.02 -33.40
N ASP A 53 9.40 -22.32 -33.24
CA ASP A 53 10.05 -22.26 -31.92
C ASP A 53 10.01 -20.84 -31.35
N LEU A 54 10.33 -19.83 -32.16
CA LEU A 54 10.23 -18.42 -31.77
C LEU A 54 8.79 -18.03 -31.47
N LEU A 55 7.81 -18.46 -32.27
CA LEU A 55 6.39 -18.13 -32.04
C LEU A 55 5.88 -18.75 -30.75
N ILE A 56 6.10 -20.06 -30.56
CA ILE A 56 5.65 -20.79 -29.38
C ILE A 56 6.37 -20.27 -28.13
N GLY A 57 7.69 -20.12 -28.19
CA GLY A 57 8.50 -19.57 -27.11
C GLY A 57 8.11 -18.12 -26.78
N GLY A 58 7.80 -17.31 -27.79
CA GLY A 58 7.31 -15.95 -27.64
C GLY A 58 5.97 -15.89 -26.92
N ILE A 59 4.99 -16.72 -27.34
CA ILE A 59 3.68 -16.81 -26.68
C ILE A 59 3.83 -17.24 -25.21
N ALA A 60 4.61 -18.29 -24.96
CA ALA A 60 4.87 -18.79 -23.62
C ALA A 60 5.55 -17.72 -22.73
N GLY A 61 6.55 -17.03 -23.26
CA GLY A 61 7.24 -15.96 -22.54
C GLY A 61 6.37 -14.74 -22.28
N MET A 62 5.55 -14.31 -23.25
CA MET A 62 4.57 -13.23 -23.03
C MET A 62 3.52 -13.61 -21.98
N THR A 63 3.07 -14.86 -21.98
CA THR A 63 2.19 -15.40 -20.95
C THR A 63 2.86 -15.35 -19.57
N LEU A 64 4.13 -15.75 -19.49
CA LEU A 64 4.92 -15.68 -18.25
C LEU A 64 5.09 -14.24 -17.76
N ILE A 65 5.34 -13.27 -18.65
CA ILE A 65 5.40 -11.84 -18.33
C ILE A 65 4.11 -11.40 -17.61
N VAL A 66 2.95 -11.77 -18.14
CA VAL A 66 1.66 -11.40 -17.56
C VAL A 66 1.45 -12.08 -16.19
N ILE A 67 1.68 -13.39 -16.11
CA ILE A 67 1.45 -14.17 -14.88
C ILE A 67 2.39 -13.73 -13.76
N GLU A 68 3.69 -13.75 -14.01
CA GLU A 68 4.70 -13.40 -13.00
C GLU A 68 4.67 -11.90 -12.67
N GLY A 69 4.46 -11.06 -13.69
CA GLY A 69 4.33 -9.63 -13.49
C GLY A 69 3.15 -9.28 -12.56
N ARG A 70 1.97 -9.87 -12.78
CA ARG A 70 0.81 -9.72 -11.90
C ARG A 70 1.09 -10.28 -10.50
N ARG A 71 1.67 -11.48 -10.41
CA ARG A 71 2.02 -12.11 -9.13
C ARG A 71 2.91 -11.24 -8.25
N HIS A 72 3.85 -10.50 -8.86
CA HIS A 72 4.81 -9.65 -8.14
C HIS A 72 4.44 -8.16 -8.16
N GLY A 73 3.25 -7.80 -8.66
CA GLY A 73 2.76 -6.42 -8.71
C GLY A 73 3.65 -5.51 -9.57
N MET A 74 4.08 -5.99 -10.74
CA MET A 74 4.86 -5.19 -11.69
C MET A 74 3.97 -4.32 -12.56
N LYS A 75 4.44 -3.09 -12.85
CA LYS A 75 3.71 -2.10 -13.64
C LYS A 75 3.81 -2.35 -15.15
N HIS A 76 2.84 -1.77 -15.87
CA HIS A 76 2.90 -1.59 -17.33
C HIS A 76 3.23 -2.87 -18.11
N LEU A 77 2.67 -4.03 -17.69
CA LEU A 77 2.92 -5.31 -18.34
C LEU A 77 2.57 -5.27 -19.83
N TRP A 78 1.56 -4.47 -20.20
CA TRP A 78 1.20 -4.22 -21.59
C TRP A 78 2.36 -3.61 -22.42
N ALA A 79 3.21 -2.78 -21.79
CA ALA A 79 4.34 -2.17 -22.47
C ALA A 79 5.41 -3.18 -22.85
N TYR A 80 5.65 -4.21 -22.03
CA TYR A 80 6.52 -5.33 -22.42
C TYR A 80 5.96 -6.07 -23.65
N ILE A 81 4.66 -6.31 -23.68
CA ILE A 81 4.01 -6.98 -24.80
C ILE A 81 4.15 -6.11 -26.07
N ALA A 82 3.78 -4.84 -25.99
CA ALA A 82 3.88 -3.90 -27.10
C ALA A 82 5.33 -3.75 -27.61
N LEU A 83 6.30 -3.60 -26.70
CA LEU A 83 7.73 -3.57 -27.04
C LEU A 83 8.20 -4.85 -27.75
N GLY A 84 7.67 -6.02 -27.38
CA GLY A 84 8.01 -7.27 -28.04
C GLY A 84 7.65 -7.30 -29.51
N PHE A 85 6.55 -6.66 -29.89
CA PHE A 85 6.17 -6.52 -31.30
C PHE A 85 6.94 -5.43 -32.05
N VAL A 86 7.41 -4.40 -31.35
CA VAL A 86 8.12 -3.25 -31.97
C VAL A 86 9.63 -3.50 -32.07
N THR A 87 10.20 -4.23 -31.08
CA THR A 87 11.66 -4.42 -31.02
C THR A 87 12.05 -5.87 -31.30
N ALA A 88 12.03 -6.71 -30.29
CA ALA A 88 12.28 -8.14 -30.37
C ALA A 88 11.96 -8.83 -29.03
N PHE A 89 11.49 -10.06 -29.08
CA PHE A 89 11.32 -10.89 -27.89
C PHE A 89 12.63 -11.14 -27.15
N ALA A 90 13.74 -11.29 -27.88
CA ALA A 90 15.10 -11.43 -27.34
C ALA A 90 15.57 -10.23 -26.50
N PHE A 91 14.99 -9.05 -26.68
CA PHE A 91 15.19 -7.89 -25.82
C PHE A 91 14.23 -7.90 -24.62
N VAL A 92 12.94 -8.04 -24.92
CA VAL A 92 11.88 -7.76 -23.95
C VAL A 92 11.83 -8.81 -22.84
N PHE A 93 12.02 -10.08 -23.17
CA PHE A 93 11.94 -11.13 -22.16
C PHE A 93 13.08 -11.08 -21.13
N PRO A 94 14.35 -10.93 -21.52
CA PRO A 94 15.43 -10.70 -20.55
C PRO A 94 15.24 -9.38 -19.77
N LEU A 95 14.78 -8.30 -20.41
CA LEU A 95 14.47 -7.05 -19.71
C LEU A 95 13.45 -7.27 -18.59
N PHE A 96 12.37 -7.97 -18.88
CA PHE A 96 11.36 -8.32 -17.87
C PHE A 96 11.96 -9.14 -16.72
N LEU A 97 12.76 -10.16 -17.02
CA LEU A 97 13.41 -10.99 -16.01
C LEU A 97 14.35 -10.16 -15.10
N GLY A 98 15.10 -9.25 -15.66
CA GLY A 98 15.95 -8.32 -14.92
C GLY A 98 15.14 -7.42 -13.96
N MET A 99 14.06 -6.84 -14.46
CA MET A 99 13.16 -6.00 -13.64
C MET A 99 12.45 -6.82 -12.56
N ARG A 100 12.05 -8.07 -12.87
CA ARG A 100 11.48 -9.01 -11.89
C ARG A 100 12.46 -9.29 -10.75
N GLU A 101 13.73 -9.56 -11.05
CA GLU A 101 14.74 -9.78 -10.01
C GLU A 101 14.97 -8.55 -9.14
N LEU A 102 14.93 -7.34 -9.71
CA LEU A 102 14.97 -6.10 -8.91
C LEU A 102 13.76 -5.98 -7.99
N ARG A 103 12.56 -6.32 -8.48
CA ARG A 103 11.33 -6.30 -7.67
C ARG A 103 11.40 -7.29 -6.50
N LEU A 104 11.80 -8.53 -6.77
CA LEU A 104 12.00 -9.55 -5.73
C LEU A 104 13.06 -9.12 -4.70
N ARG A 105 14.13 -8.45 -5.16
CA ARG A 105 15.14 -7.88 -4.27
C ARG A 105 14.59 -6.80 -3.33
N GLN A 106 13.66 -5.96 -3.82
CA GLN A 106 13.02 -4.95 -2.95
C GLN A 106 12.27 -5.61 -1.80
N ILE A 107 11.48 -6.66 -2.09
CA ILE A 107 10.73 -7.41 -1.08
C ILE A 107 11.67 -8.07 -0.07
N GLU A 108 12.73 -8.74 -0.55
CA GLU A 108 13.75 -9.36 0.34
C GLU A 108 14.50 -8.35 1.20
N LEU A 109 14.78 -7.14 0.68
CA LEU A 109 15.47 -6.09 1.44
C LEU A 109 14.61 -5.54 2.58
N ALA A 110 13.28 -5.63 2.46
CA ALA A 110 12.38 -5.28 3.55
C ALA A 110 12.33 -6.37 4.65
N GLY A 111 12.89 -7.55 4.40
CA GLY A 111 12.92 -8.66 5.37
C GLY A 111 11.59 -9.40 5.48
N GLY A 112 10.86 -9.55 4.36
CA GLY A 112 9.59 -10.24 4.34
C GLY A 112 9.15 -10.65 2.95
N LYS A 113 7.89 -11.08 2.84
CA LYS A 113 7.23 -11.46 1.57
C LYS A 113 5.84 -10.86 1.48
N LEU A 114 5.34 -10.62 0.27
CA LEU A 114 3.95 -10.20 0.02
C LEU A 114 3.11 -11.42 -0.38
N LYS A 115 1.92 -11.53 0.22
CA LYS A 115 0.84 -12.42 -0.20
C LYS A 115 -0.40 -11.61 -0.56
N ARG A 116 -1.25 -12.18 -1.41
CA ARG A 116 -2.51 -11.55 -1.86
C ARG A 116 -3.65 -12.52 -1.66
N TYR A 117 -4.77 -12.01 -1.18
CA TYR A 117 -6.00 -12.73 -0.92
C TYR A 117 -7.18 -11.93 -1.46
N VAL A 118 -8.33 -12.59 -1.54
CA VAL A 118 -9.62 -11.96 -1.79
C VAL A 118 -10.60 -12.49 -0.74
N PHE A 119 -11.27 -11.58 -0.03
CA PHE A 119 -12.30 -11.88 0.94
C PHE A 119 -13.56 -11.10 0.55
N ASP A 120 -14.63 -11.80 0.22
CA ASP A 120 -15.91 -11.20 -0.14
C ASP A 120 -15.73 -9.99 -1.10
N GLU A 121 -14.98 -10.19 -2.21
CA GLU A 121 -14.64 -9.21 -3.23
C GLU A 121 -13.65 -8.10 -2.81
N HIS A 122 -13.19 -8.08 -1.55
CA HIS A 122 -12.12 -7.18 -1.11
C HIS A 122 -10.75 -7.76 -1.42
N ASP A 123 -9.92 -6.99 -2.10
CA ASP A 123 -8.51 -7.32 -2.28
C ASP A 123 -7.75 -7.07 -0.98
N VAL A 124 -7.06 -8.11 -0.51
CA VAL A 124 -6.23 -8.03 0.70
C VAL A 124 -4.77 -8.32 0.34
N VAL A 125 -3.86 -7.43 0.69
CA VAL A 125 -2.43 -7.61 0.52
C VAL A 125 -1.75 -7.68 1.87
N VAL A 126 -0.97 -8.74 2.09
CA VAL A 126 -0.32 -9.00 3.38
C VAL A 126 1.19 -8.98 3.21
N TRP A 127 1.88 -8.13 3.96
CA TRP A 127 3.31 -8.21 4.12
C TRP A 127 3.63 -9.04 5.37
N VAL A 128 4.33 -10.16 5.16
CA VAL A 128 4.67 -11.13 6.18
C VAL A 128 6.16 -11.01 6.50
N PRO A 129 6.55 -10.65 7.74
CA PRO A 129 7.95 -10.63 8.13
C PRO A 129 8.58 -12.03 8.07
N SER A 130 9.90 -12.10 7.89
CA SER A 130 10.62 -13.40 7.80
C SER A 130 10.67 -14.16 9.11
N ASP A 131 10.50 -13.47 10.22
CA ASP A 131 10.55 -13.93 11.60
C ASP A 131 9.19 -13.95 12.29
N VAL A 132 8.11 -14.05 11.50
CA VAL A 132 6.72 -14.13 12.01
C VAL A 132 6.55 -15.31 12.97
N ASP A 133 5.93 -15.04 14.11
CA ASP A 133 5.58 -16.02 15.15
C ASP A 133 4.32 -15.61 15.92
N ALA A 134 3.95 -16.38 16.97
CA ALA A 134 2.77 -16.15 17.78
C ALA A 134 2.72 -14.75 18.43
N THR A 135 3.86 -14.10 18.64
CA THR A 135 3.94 -12.80 19.33
C THR A 135 4.07 -11.61 18.36
N THR A 136 4.06 -11.86 17.05
CA THR A 136 4.18 -10.83 16.02
C THR A 136 3.02 -9.82 16.10
N PRO A 137 3.30 -8.50 16.20
CA PRO A 137 2.25 -7.49 16.16
C PRO A 137 1.53 -7.47 14.82
N VAL A 138 0.25 -7.10 14.81
CA VAL A 138 -0.57 -7.04 13.59
C VAL A 138 -1.06 -5.63 13.34
N LEU A 139 -0.80 -5.11 12.14
CA LEU A 139 -1.27 -3.81 11.68
C LEU A 139 -2.22 -4.00 10.51
N VAL A 140 -3.48 -3.66 10.71
CA VAL A 140 -4.45 -3.50 9.62
C VAL A 140 -4.33 -2.09 9.05
N MET A 141 -4.23 -1.99 7.73
CA MET A 141 -4.19 -0.71 7.02
C MET A 141 -5.30 -0.65 5.99
N ASN A 142 -6.13 0.38 6.08
CA ASN A 142 -7.12 0.69 5.06
C ASN A 142 -6.43 1.16 3.77
N ASP A 143 -7.14 1.13 2.64
CA ASP A 143 -6.58 1.42 1.31
C ASP A 143 -5.37 0.54 0.96
N GLY A 144 -5.50 -0.77 1.18
CA GLY A 144 -4.43 -1.76 1.02
C GLY A 144 -3.70 -1.70 -0.32
N HIS A 145 -4.40 -1.28 -1.39
CA HIS A 145 -3.83 -1.11 -2.73
C HIS A 145 -2.76 0.01 -2.81
N ASN A 146 -2.75 0.96 -1.87
CA ASN A 146 -1.80 2.08 -1.83
C ASN A 146 -0.52 1.78 -1.03
N LEU A 147 -0.41 0.62 -0.35
CA LEU A 147 0.66 0.41 0.62
C LEU A 147 2.01 0.02 0.01
N PHE A 148 2.02 -0.91 -0.95
CA PHE A 148 3.23 -1.62 -1.33
C PHE A 148 3.62 -1.48 -2.79
N ASP A 149 2.66 -1.27 -3.67
CA ASP A 149 2.84 -1.34 -5.11
C ASP A 149 2.30 -0.08 -5.79
N PRO A 150 3.19 0.75 -6.35
CA PRO A 150 2.74 1.93 -7.07
C PRO A 150 1.82 1.62 -8.28
N ALA A 151 1.83 0.36 -8.80
CA ALA A 151 0.96 -0.03 -9.92
C ALA A 151 -0.51 -0.21 -9.51
N THR A 152 -0.75 -0.54 -8.25
CA THR A 152 -2.10 -0.66 -7.70
C THR A 152 -2.56 0.61 -7.00
N SER A 153 -1.63 1.50 -6.66
CA SER A 153 -1.93 2.75 -5.97
C SER A 153 -2.72 3.71 -6.84
N THR A 154 -3.69 4.38 -6.24
CA THR A 154 -4.60 5.33 -6.90
C THR A 154 -3.85 6.44 -7.63
N PHE A 155 -2.78 6.97 -7.03
CA PHE A 155 -2.00 8.09 -7.59
C PHE A 155 -0.59 7.68 -8.03
N GLY A 156 -0.32 6.38 -8.18
CA GLY A 156 0.99 5.88 -8.61
C GLY A 156 2.11 6.03 -7.58
N ALA A 157 1.82 6.51 -6.39
CA ALA A 157 2.72 6.58 -5.24
C ALA A 157 2.23 5.64 -4.13
N THR A 158 3.13 5.16 -3.28
CA THR A 158 2.78 4.31 -2.14
C THR A 158 3.12 4.97 -0.83
N TRP A 159 2.57 4.42 0.25
CA TRP A 159 2.92 4.79 1.63
C TRP A 159 4.40 4.53 2.01
N GLY A 160 5.21 4.00 1.12
CA GLY A 160 6.63 3.76 1.37
C GLY A 160 6.93 2.74 2.47
N ILE A 161 5.97 1.88 2.82
CA ILE A 161 6.10 0.91 3.91
C ILE A 161 7.29 -0.03 3.69
N LEU A 162 7.47 -0.56 2.47
CA LEU A 162 8.63 -1.42 2.18
C LEU A 162 9.96 -0.68 2.36
N ASP A 163 9.98 0.63 2.07
CA ASP A 163 11.17 1.45 2.28
C ASP A 163 11.41 1.74 3.77
N ALA A 164 10.35 1.94 4.54
CA ALA A 164 10.41 2.11 6.00
C ALA A 164 10.81 0.82 6.74
N LEU A 165 10.39 -0.35 6.24
CA LEU A 165 10.74 -1.66 6.77
C LEU A 165 12.16 -2.13 6.40
N ARG A 166 12.78 -1.50 5.39
CA ARG A 166 14.09 -1.91 4.89
C ARG A 166 15.21 -1.62 5.90
N ASP A 167 16.06 -2.63 6.16
CA ASP A 167 17.29 -2.40 6.90
C ASP A 167 18.27 -1.56 6.08
N ARG A 168 18.59 -0.38 6.58
CA ARG A 168 19.56 0.55 5.99
C ARG A 168 20.84 0.53 6.84
N LYS A 169 21.97 0.22 6.24
CA LYS A 169 23.26 0.40 6.92
C LYS A 169 23.78 1.82 6.63
N PRO A 170 24.21 2.58 7.67
CA PRO A 170 24.40 2.18 9.10
C PRO A 170 23.17 2.38 10.01
N GLY A 171 22.04 2.89 9.58
CA GLY A 171 20.96 3.37 10.46
C GLY A 171 19.83 2.37 10.80
N GLY A 172 19.88 1.12 10.32
CA GLY A 172 18.77 0.16 10.53
C GLY A 172 17.51 0.47 9.72
N SER A 173 16.39 -0.14 10.09
CA SER A 173 15.05 0.13 9.55
C SER A 173 14.47 1.43 10.14
N ARG A 174 13.65 2.16 9.36
CA ARG A 174 12.90 3.32 9.87
C ARG A 174 11.77 2.86 10.80
N ILE A 175 11.12 1.73 10.50
CA ILE A 175 10.26 1.03 11.44
C ILE A 175 11.17 0.26 12.39
N ARG A 176 11.21 0.71 13.63
CA ARG A 176 12.02 0.16 14.72
C ARG A 176 11.20 -0.89 15.48
N GLY A 177 11.71 -1.34 16.56
CA GLY A 177 11.14 -2.38 17.39
C GLY A 177 11.83 -3.72 17.17
N ASP A 178 11.76 -4.58 18.17
CA ASP A 178 12.38 -5.89 18.16
C ASP A 178 11.75 -6.81 17.11
N ARG A 179 10.49 -6.52 16.73
CA ARG A 179 9.72 -7.28 15.73
C ARG A 179 8.99 -6.37 14.76
N LYS A 180 9.12 -6.67 13.48
CA LYS A 180 8.34 -6.02 12.43
C LYS A 180 6.92 -6.56 12.44
N PRO A 181 5.89 -5.73 12.29
CA PRO A 181 4.50 -6.19 12.33
C PRO A 181 4.15 -7.01 11.07
N LEU A 182 3.21 -7.94 11.21
CA LEU A 182 2.42 -8.47 10.11
C LEU A 182 1.49 -7.34 9.62
N ILE A 183 1.61 -6.91 8.36
CA ILE A 183 0.83 -5.78 7.85
C ILE A 183 -0.22 -6.30 6.87
N ILE A 184 -1.49 -6.06 7.18
CA ILE A 184 -2.66 -6.51 6.42
C ILE A 184 -3.31 -5.28 5.78
N GLY A 185 -3.08 -5.07 4.49
CA GLY A 185 -3.73 -3.99 3.74
C GLY A 185 -5.06 -4.46 3.16
N VAL A 186 -6.14 -3.86 3.59
CA VAL A 186 -7.50 -4.15 3.11
C VAL A 186 -7.94 -3.05 2.16
N THR A 187 -8.34 -3.43 0.95
CA THR A 187 -8.89 -2.50 -0.04
C THR A 187 -10.42 -2.54 0.06
N TYR A 188 -11.07 -1.39 -0.04
CA TYR A 188 -12.52 -1.32 -0.17
C TYR A 188 -13.00 -2.11 -1.41
N LEU A 189 -14.31 -2.40 -1.49
CA LEU A 189 -14.92 -3.11 -2.63
C LEU A 189 -14.55 -2.46 -3.96
N ARG A 190 -14.37 -3.30 -4.97
CA ARG A 190 -14.10 -2.83 -6.33
C ARG A 190 -15.28 -2.05 -6.87
N GLY A 191 -15.02 -0.85 -7.36
CA GLY A 191 -16.05 0.03 -7.91
C GLY A 191 -15.50 1.43 -8.17
N ASP A 192 -16.40 2.38 -8.28
CA ASP A 192 -16.02 3.78 -8.31
C ASP A 192 -15.70 4.31 -6.90
N GLY A 193 -15.18 5.53 -6.82
CA GLY A 193 -14.77 6.13 -5.55
C GLY A 193 -15.91 6.35 -4.54
N SER A 194 -17.19 6.24 -4.96
CA SER A 194 -18.33 6.38 -4.08
C SER A 194 -18.44 5.23 -3.09
N ILE A 195 -18.10 4.00 -3.51
CA ILE A 195 -18.10 2.81 -2.66
C ILE A 195 -17.15 2.97 -1.48
N ARG A 196 -15.96 3.54 -1.71
CA ARG A 196 -15.02 3.84 -0.63
C ARG A 196 -15.63 4.77 0.42
N GLY A 197 -16.35 5.81 -0.01
CA GLY A 197 -17.02 6.73 0.90
C GLY A 197 -18.03 6.06 1.81
N VAL A 198 -18.73 5.08 1.29
CA VAL A 198 -19.77 4.35 2.01
C VAL A 198 -19.19 3.31 2.97
N GLU A 199 -18.27 2.47 2.52
CA GLU A 199 -17.64 1.46 3.38
C GLU A 199 -16.77 2.08 4.48
N TYR A 200 -16.17 3.25 4.23
CA TYR A 200 -15.38 3.96 5.23
C TYR A 200 -16.23 4.93 6.06
N GLY A 201 -17.53 5.02 5.78
CA GLY A 201 -18.47 5.82 6.53
C GLY A 201 -18.78 5.20 7.90
N PRO A 202 -18.89 6.03 8.96
CA PRO A 202 -19.24 5.55 10.30
C PRO A 202 -20.76 5.35 10.40
N THR A 203 -21.26 4.18 9.98
CA THR A 203 -22.69 3.87 9.84
C THR A 203 -23.52 4.19 11.07
N ASP A 204 -23.05 3.84 12.27
CA ASP A 204 -23.80 4.09 13.51
C ASP A 204 -23.84 5.59 13.86
N ILE A 205 -22.79 6.35 13.49
CA ILE A 205 -22.78 7.81 13.64
C ILE A 205 -23.81 8.43 12.71
N TRP A 206 -23.83 8.00 11.43
CA TRP A 206 -24.81 8.46 10.44
C TRP A 206 -26.24 8.17 10.88
N ALA A 207 -26.50 6.99 11.46
CA ALA A 207 -27.81 6.62 11.97
C ALA A 207 -28.25 7.47 13.17
N LYS A 208 -27.32 7.82 14.05
CA LYS A 208 -27.58 8.61 15.25
C LYS A 208 -27.65 10.13 14.96
N HIS A 209 -26.93 10.59 13.93
CA HIS A 209 -26.76 11.98 13.55
C HIS A 209 -27.10 12.18 12.06
N PRO A 210 -28.37 12.02 11.66
CA PRO A 210 -28.77 12.10 10.25
C PRO A 210 -28.54 13.48 9.63
N GLU A 211 -28.43 14.53 10.44
CA GLU A 211 -28.08 15.89 9.99
C GLU A 211 -26.68 15.95 9.33
N LEU A 212 -25.76 15.05 9.71
CA LEU A 212 -24.44 14.97 9.08
C LEU A 212 -24.51 14.45 7.64
N LEU A 213 -25.56 13.71 7.29
CA LEU A 213 -25.74 13.15 5.93
C LEU A 213 -26.04 14.24 4.90
N GLU A 214 -26.58 15.39 5.31
CA GLU A 214 -26.93 16.50 4.41
C GLU A 214 -25.68 17.08 3.71
N HIS A 215 -24.52 16.89 4.28
CA HIS A 215 -23.24 17.37 3.76
C HIS A 215 -22.48 16.34 2.94
N LEU A 216 -22.98 15.08 2.87
CA LEU A 216 -22.32 14.02 2.12
C LEU A 216 -22.67 14.08 0.63
N PRO A 217 -21.76 13.63 -0.24
CA PRO A 217 -22.09 13.40 -1.64
C PRO A 217 -23.32 12.49 -1.77
N ALA A 218 -24.28 12.86 -2.61
CA ALA A 218 -25.56 12.15 -2.75
C ALA A 218 -25.40 10.67 -3.13
N GLU A 219 -24.32 10.32 -3.83
CA GLU A 219 -23.96 8.95 -4.18
C GLU A 219 -23.63 8.08 -2.96
N TRP A 220 -23.13 8.66 -1.88
CA TRP A 220 -22.78 7.92 -0.66
C TRP A 220 -24.00 7.46 0.12
N SER A 221 -25.11 8.17 -0.01
CA SER A 221 -26.38 7.80 0.62
C SER A 221 -27.15 6.70 -0.14
N ARG A 222 -26.78 6.39 -1.39
CA ARG A 222 -27.54 5.50 -2.28
C ARG A 222 -27.02 4.07 -2.38
N THR A 223 -25.80 3.81 -1.97
CA THR A 223 -25.11 2.53 -2.31
C THR A 223 -25.36 1.42 -1.32
N GLY A 224 -25.98 1.67 -0.17
CA GLY A 224 -26.25 0.64 0.85
C GLY A 224 -25.03 -0.08 1.37
N ALA A 225 -23.80 0.37 1.05
CA ALA A 225 -22.58 -0.14 1.64
C ALA A 225 -22.55 0.29 3.10
N ASP A 226 -21.96 -0.53 3.92
CA ASP A 226 -22.09 -0.45 5.37
C ASP A 226 -20.71 -0.55 6.02
N GLY A 227 -20.29 0.53 6.67
CA GLY A 227 -19.04 0.54 7.43
C GLY A 227 -19.02 -0.52 8.53
N ASN A 228 -20.18 -0.88 9.08
CA ASN A 228 -20.27 -2.00 10.03
C ASN A 228 -19.90 -3.33 9.36
N ALA A 229 -20.47 -3.63 8.19
CA ALA A 229 -20.15 -4.87 7.46
C ALA A 229 -18.65 -4.94 7.09
N TYR A 230 -18.04 -3.83 6.70
CA TYR A 230 -16.61 -3.74 6.43
C TYR A 230 -15.76 -4.10 7.67
N HIS A 231 -16.10 -3.54 8.82
CA HIS A 231 -15.35 -3.84 10.06
C HIS A 231 -15.63 -5.23 10.61
N GLU A 232 -16.85 -5.75 10.48
CA GLU A 232 -17.18 -7.15 10.80
C GLU A 232 -16.35 -8.13 9.95
N LEU A 233 -16.26 -7.87 8.65
CA LEU A 233 -15.44 -8.67 7.74
C LEU A 233 -13.97 -8.69 8.18
N ILE A 234 -13.40 -7.53 8.52
CA ILE A 234 -12.01 -7.45 8.95
C ILE A 234 -11.81 -8.16 10.30
N ALA A 235 -12.60 -7.82 11.30
CA ALA A 235 -12.42 -8.30 12.66
C ALA A 235 -12.66 -9.81 12.81
N HIS A 236 -13.66 -10.35 12.12
CA HIS A 236 -14.14 -11.73 12.34
C HIS A 236 -13.79 -12.70 11.21
N LYS A 237 -13.33 -12.23 10.04
CA LYS A 237 -12.94 -13.11 8.93
C LYS A 237 -11.50 -12.90 8.48
N ILE A 238 -11.12 -11.68 8.11
CA ILE A 238 -9.78 -11.41 7.55
C ILE A 238 -8.69 -11.62 8.61
N LEU A 239 -8.78 -10.92 9.73
CA LEU A 239 -7.79 -11.01 10.81
C LEU A 239 -7.59 -12.42 11.33
N PRO A 240 -8.65 -13.17 11.75
CA PRO A 240 -8.47 -14.52 12.26
C PRO A 240 -7.88 -15.48 11.22
N THR A 241 -8.32 -15.37 9.95
CA THR A 241 -7.83 -16.25 8.89
C THR A 241 -6.34 -16.04 8.61
N ILE A 242 -5.93 -14.76 8.48
CA ILE A 242 -4.52 -14.44 8.21
C ILE A 242 -3.65 -14.77 9.42
N ALA A 243 -4.09 -14.44 10.63
CA ALA A 243 -3.35 -14.75 11.85
C ALA A 243 -3.12 -16.25 12.02
N ALA A 244 -4.17 -17.08 11.80
CA ALA A 244 -4.08 -18.53 11.87
C ALA A 244 -3.11 -19.10 10.83
N GLU A 245 -3.13 -18.59 9.59
CA GLU A 245 -2.21 -19.04 8.52
C GLU A 245 -0.73 -18.83 8.89
N PHE A 246 -0.41 -17.76 9.62
CA PHE A 246 0.97 -17.44 10.01
C PHE A 246 1.30 -17.80 11.46
N GLY A 247 0.39 -18.41 12.18
CA GLY A 247 0.60 -18.81 13.57
C GLY A 247 0.73 -17.63 14.54
N VAL A 248 0.08 -16.49 14.21
CA VAL A 248 0.06 -15.29 15.04
C VAL A 248 -1.09 -15.36 16.04
N GLU A 249 -0.82 -15.11 17.31
CA GLU A 249 -1.82 -14.99 18.35
C GLU A 249 -2.34 -13.55 18.42
N LEU A 250 -3.61 -13.36 18.04
CA LEU A 250 -4.24 -12.03 18.09
C LEU A 250 -4.50 -11.62 19.54
N THR A 251 -3.98 -10.46 19.89
CA THR A 251 -4.33 -9.79 21.14
C THR A 251 -4.61 -8.32 20.86
N ARG A 252 -5.56 -7.73 21.58
CA ARG A 252 -5.91 -6.32 21.43
C ARG A 252 -4.68 -5.41 21.48
N ASP A 253 -3.81 -5.61 22.44
CA ASP A 253 -2.67 -4.71 22.69
C ASP A 253 -1.60 -4.80 21.59
N ARG A 254 -1.57 -5.90 20.82
CA ARG A 254 -0.66 -6.09 19.67
C ARG A 254 -1.35 -5.92 18.33
N THR A 255 -2.63 -5.52 18.31
CA THR A 255 -3.37 -5.29 17.07
C THR A 255 -3.71 -3.82 16.92
N ALA A 256 -3.27 -3.22 15.80
CA ALA A 256 -3.59 -1.84 15.45
C ALA A 256 -4.32 -1.77 14.11
N ILE A 257 -5.10 -0.70 13.93
CA ILE A 257 -5.74 -0.34 12.68
C ILE A 257 -5.31 1.07 12.25
N GLY A 258 -5.06 1.29 10.96
CA GLY A 258 -4.63 2.60 10.47
C GLY A 258 -5.05 2.89 9.03
N GLY A 259 -4.92 4.16 8.66
CA GLY A 259 -5.23 4.67 7.33
C GLY A 259 -5.21 6.18 7.27
N SER A 260 -5.42 6.74 6.07
CA SER A 260 -5.43 8.19 5.87
C SER A 260 -6.75 8.72 5.36
N SER A 261 -7.01 9.99 5.61
CA SER A 261 -8.21 10.67 5.11
C SER A 261 -9.49 9.95 5.59
N MET A 262 -10.35 9.48 4.69
CA MET A 262 -11.47 8.59 5.01
C MET A 262 -11.00 7.29 5.67
N GLY A 263 -9.82 6.76 5.26
CA GLY A 263 -9.20 5.60 5.91
C GLY A 263 -8.81 5.84 7.35
N ALA A 264 -8.53 7.08 7.75
CA ALA A 264 -8.30 7.47 9.15
C ALA A 264 -9.63 7.52 9.93
N LEU A 265 -10.68 8.07 9.34
CA LEU A 265 -12.03 8.05 9.94
C LEU A 265 -12.47 6.62 10.22
N THR A 266 -12.40 5.74 9.21
CA THR A 266 -12.79 4.34 9.38
C THR A 266 -11.89 3.60 10.37
N SER A 267 -10.60 3.98 10.51
CA SER A 267 -9.71 3.40 11.54
C SER A 267 -10.16 3.74 12.95
N LEU A 268 -10.55 4.98 13.19
CA LEU A 268 -11.13 5.41 14.48
C LEU A 268 -12.48 4.72 14.73
N TYR A 269 -13.29 4.58 13.69
CA TYR A 269 -14.57 3.88 13.75
C TYR A 269 -14.39 2.40 14.08
N GLY A 270 -13.46 1.71 13.42
CA GLY A 270 -13.14 0.31 13.66
C GLY A 270 -12.65 0.04 15.08
N LEU A 271 -11.80 0.93 15.63
CA LEU A 271 -11.39 0.83 17.04
C LEU A 271 -12.58 1.03 17.99
N ALA A 272 -13.50 1.95 17.68
CA ALA A 272 -14.68 2.19 18.52
C ALA A 272 -15.69 1.03 18.46
N LYS A 273 -15.83 0.36 17.32
CA LYS A 273 -16.74 -0.79 17.09
C LYS A 273 -16.19 -2.09 17.66
N HIS A 274 -14.89 -2.32 17.55
CA HIS A 274 -14.22 -3.55 17.97
C HIS A 274 -13.08 -3.23 18.96
N PRO A 275 -13.40 -2.66 20.13
CA PRO A 275 -12.40 -2.24 21.12
C PRO A 275 -11.70 -3.44 21.81
N ASP A 276 -12.23 -4.62 21.67
CA ASP A 276 -11.64 -5.89 22.10
C ASP A 276 -10.64 -6.46 21.08
N VAL A 277 -10.73 -6.03 19.82
CA VAL A 277 -9.82 -6.44 18.73
C VAL A 277 -8.65 -5.49 18.58
N TYR A 278 -8.91 -4.17 18.56
CA TYR A 278 -7.90 -3.15 18.31
C TYR A 278 -7.52 -2.39 19.58
N GLY A 279 -6.25 -2.46 19.97
CA GLY A 279 -5.71 -1.63 21.05
C GLY A 279 -5.28 -0.24 20.62
N THR A 280 -5.00 -0.04 19.33
CA THR A 280 -4.46 1.21 18.79
C THR A 280 -5.07 1.58 17.44
N ALA A 281 -5.40 2.87 17.25
CA ALA A 281 -5.73 3.45 15.96
C ALA A 281 -4.65 4.44 15.52
N LEU A 282 -4.23 4.35 14.24
CA LEU A 282 -3.23 5.19 13.59
C LEU A 282 -3.90 6.02 12.49
N ALA A 283 -4.36 7.23 12.82
CA ALA A 283 -5.16 8.09 11.97
C ALA A 283 -4.32 9.19 11.33
N TYR A 284 -4.02 9.05 10.03
CA TYR A 284 -3.23 10.02 9.26
C TYR A 284 -4.15 10.98 8.51
N SER A 285 -3.97 12.29 8.67
CA SER A 285 -4.71 13.33 7.94
C SER A 285 -6.21 13.05 7.91
N THR A 286 -6.85 12.92 9.07
CA THR A 286 -8.25 12.49 9.21
C THR A 286 -9.23 13.43 8.51
N HIS A 287 -10.13 12.89 7.68
CA HIS A 287 -11.07 13.67 6.85
C HIS A 287 -12.23 14.28 7.64
N TRP A 288 -11.91 15.06 8.68
CA TRP A 288 -12.90 15.75 9.54
C TRP A 288 -13.81 16.73 8.80
N PRO A 289 -13.35 17.47 7.75
CA PRO A 289 -14.19 18.45 7.06
C PRO A 289 -15.52 17.91 6.52
N ILE A 290 -15.65 16.61 6.31
CA ILE A 290 -16.88 15.98 5.80
C ILE A 290 -18.10 16.16 6.72
N GLY A 291 -17.87 16.35 8.04
CA GLY A 291 -18.95 16.61 9.02
C GLY A 291 -18.54 17.63 10.07
N GLY A 292 -17.34 18.21 9.95
CA GLY A 292 -16.84 19.27 10.83
C GLY A 292 -16.77 18.88 12.28
N ASN A 293 -16.94 19.85 13.16
CA ASN A 293 -16.88 19.66 14.62
C ASN A 293 -17.97 18.70 15.14
N ALA A 294 -19.15 18.67 14.49
CA ALA A 294 -20.23 17.78 14.89
C ALA A 294 -19.82 16.30 14.69
N LEU A 295 -19.14 16.00 13.58
CA LEU A 295 -18.58 14.66 13.36
C LEU A 295 -17.50 14.33 14.39
N VAL A 296 -16.62 15.27 14.73
CA VAL A 296 -15.62 15.08 15.78
C VAL A 296 -16.31 14.73 17.11
N ASP A 297 -17.33 15.46 17.51
CA ASP A 297 -18.07 15.22 18.75
C ASP A 297 -18.72 13.82 18.76
N ALA A 298 -19.32 13.41 17.65
CA ALA A 298 -19.91 12.08 17.50
C ALA A 298 -18.86 10.95 17.65
N TYR A 299 -17.66 11.13 17.08
CA TYR A 299 -16.56 10.19 17.29
C TYR A 299 -16.09 10.15 18.73
N ILE A 300 -15.96 11.31 19.37
CA ILE A 300 -15.58 11.39 20.79
C ILE A 300 -16.57 10.61 21.69
N GLU A 301 -17.86 10.66 21.39
CA GLU A 301 -18.86 9.86 22.13
C GLU A 301 -18.62 8.36 21.97
N MET A 302 -18.31 7.88 20.76
CA MET A 302 -18.12 6.46 20.47
C MET A 302 -16.79 5.89 20.94
N LEU A 303 -15.71 6.67 20.91
CA LEU A 303 -14.37 6.19 21.24
C LEU A 303 -14.33 5.64 22.67
N PRO A 304 -13.52 4.60 22.94
CA PRO A 304 -13.36 4.04 24.30
C PRO A 304 -12.93 5.08 25.33
N SER A 305 -13.06 4.74 26.60
CA SER A 305 -12.56 5.56 27.70
C SER A 305 -11.03 5.67 27.66
N ALA A 306 -10.51 6.80 28.09
CA ALA A 306 -9.07 7.03 28.22
C ALA A 306 -8.37 5.95 29.08
N GLY A 307 -7.12 5.66 28.75
CA GLY A 307 -6.29 4.68 29.47
C GLY A 307 -6.48 3.22 29.04
N SER A 308 -7.49 2.91 28.21
CA SER A 308 -7.72 1.55 27.73
C SER A 308 -7.21 1.30 26.30
N HIS A 309 -7.13 2.34 25.49
CA HIS A 309 -6.74 2.30 24.09
C HIS A 309 -5.80 3.46 23.76
N ARG A 310 -5.11 3.34 22.62
CA ARG A 310 -4.14 4.33 22.16
C ARG A 310 -4.55 4.89 20.80
N ILE A 311 -4.44 6.20 20.63
CA ILE A 311 -4.83 6.86 19.38
C ILE A 311 -3.73 7.81 18.93
N TRP A 312 -3.21 7.58 17.73
CA TRP A 312 -2.39 8.53 17.02
C TRP A 312 -3.24 9.29 16.02
N SER A 313 -3.17 10.62 16.03
CA SER A 313 -3.81 11.48 15.04
C SER A 313 -2.82 12.50 14.54
N ASP A 314 -2.67 12.61 13.21
CA ASP A 314 -1.75 13.56 12.61
C ASP A 314 -2.34 14.30 11.41
N GLY A 315 -1.62 15.33 10.97
CA GLY A 315 -1.94 16.08 9.76
C GLY A 315 -0.76 16.91 9.26
N GLY A 316 -0.80 17.25 7.97
CA GLY A 316 0.10 18.24 7.37
C GLY A 316 -0.39 19.66 7.58
N THR A 317 0.31 20.64 6.97
CA THR A 317 -0.03 22.07 7.12
C THR A 317 -0.24 22.78 5.79
N ILE A 318 -0.10 22.09 4.65
CA ILE A 318 -0.31 22.66 3.32
C ILE A 318 -1.33 21.82 2.52
N GLU A 319 -1.73 22.33 1.37
CA GLU A 319 -2.69 21.71 0.46
C GLU A 319 -4.02 21.39 1.18
N LEU A 320 -4.59 20.22 0.95
CA LEU A 320 -5.84 19.80 1.57
C LEU A 320 -5.73 19.68 3.10
N ASP A 321 -4.57 19.27 3.62
CA ASP A 321 -4.34 19.14 5.07
C ASP A 321 -4.43 20.48 5.82
N ALA A 322 -4.14 21.61 5.15
CA ALA A 322 -4.32 22.92 5.75
C ALA A 322 -5.78 23.18 6.18
N LEU A 323 -6.74 22.63 5.44
CA LEU A 323 -8.17 22.73 5.75
C LEU A 323 -8.57 21.82 6.92
N TYR A 324 -7.76 20.82 7.25
CA TYR A 324 -8.03 19.83 8.30
C TYR A 324 -7.55 20.30 9.68
N LEU A 325 -6.54 21.17 9.71
CA LEU A 325 -5.91 21.64 10.94
C LEU A 325 -6.86 22.16 12.03
N PRO A 326 -7.90 22.98 11.73
CA PRO A 326 -8.81 23.45 12.76
C PRO A 326 -9.57 22.29 13.43
N TYR A 327 -10.02 21.31 12.66
CA TYR A 327 -10.73 20.14 13.17
C TYR A 327 -9.81 19.18 13.91
N GLN A 328 -8.57 19.03 13.44
CA GLN A 328 -7.53 18.26 14.12
C GLN A 328 -7.26 18.81 15.53
N LYS A 329 -7.11 20.13 15.65
CA LYS A 329 -6.96 20.80 16.95
C LYS A 329 -8.19 20.66 17.82
N TYR A 330 -9.38 20.76 17.22
CA TYR A 330 -10.63 20.55 17.95
C TYR A 330 -10.73 19.11 18.48
N PHE A 331 -10.39 18.12 17.66
CA PHE A 331 -10.33 16.73 18.07
C PHE A 331 -9.38 16.53 19.27
N ALA A 332 -8.16 17.12 19.22
CA ALA A 332 -7.22 17.07 20.32
C ALA A 332 -7.79 17.67 21.64
N GLN A 333 -8.50 18.80 21.56
CA GLN A 333 -9.17 19.40 22.72
C GLN A 333 -10.24 18.47 23.30
N ARG A 334 -11.03 17.83 22.43
CA ARG A 334 -12.10 16.91 22.84
C ARG A 334 -11.53 15.61 23.43
N MET A 335 -10.41 15.10 22.88
CA MET A 335 -9.69 13.95 23.45
C MET A 335 -9.17 14.24 24.85
N ALA A 336 -8.55 15.41 25.05
CA ALA A 336 -8.11 15.84 26.37
C ALA A 336 -9.28 15.98 27.35
N ALA A 337 -10.42 16.54 26.93
CA ALA A 337 -11.64 16.66 27.74
C ALA A 337 -12.22 15.27 28.09
N LYS A 338 -12.08 14.26 27.24
CA LYS A 338 -12.45 12.86 27.51
C LYS A 338 -11.49 12.16 28.46
N GLY A 339 -10.36 12.79 28.80
CA GLY A 339 -9.35 12.28 29.73
C GLY A 339 -8.14 11.60 29.09
N TYR A 340 -8.03 11.58 27.75
CA TYR A 340 -6.84 11.09 27.08
C TYR A 340 -5.65 12.01 27.36
N ARG A 341 -4.48 11.41 27.57
CA ARG A 341 -3.26 12.10 27.94
C ARG A 341 -2.27 12.12 26.79
N GLU A 342 -1.99 13.33 26.31
CA GLU A 342 -0.99 13.55 25.28
C GLU A 342 0.36 12.92 25.65
N GLY A 343 0.93 12.11 24.74
CA GLY A 343 2.19 11.40 24.96
C GLY A 343 2.08 10.07 25.68
N VAL A 344 0.89 9.68 26.14
CA VAL A 344 0.65 8.41 26.86
C VAL A 344 -0.28 7.51 26.05
N ASP A 345 -1.55 7.88 26.00
CA ASP A 345 -2.59 7.14 25.27
C ASP A 345 -3.12 7.89 24.06
N TYR A 346 -2.66 9.12 23.83
CA TYR A 346 -2.98 9.95 22.68
C TYR A 346 -1.76 10.71 22.17
N ILE A 347 -1.63 10.82 20.87
CA ILE A 347 -0.69 11.71 20.18
C ILE A 347 -1.46 12.59 19.19
N GLU A 348 -1.25 13.91 19.29
CA GLU A 348 -1.54 14.84 18.21
C GLU A 348 -0.22 15.27 17.56
N ALA A 349 -0.04 15.01 16.27
CA ALA A 349 1.17 15.39 15.56
C ALA A 349 0.86 16.27 14.35
N SER A 350 1.60 17.37 14.22
CA SER A 350 1.50 18.26 13.08
C SER A 350 2.82 18.27 12.31
N TYR A 351 2.74 18.06 10.99
CA TYR A 351 3.92 17.97 10.10
C TYR A 351 4.00 19.20 9.19
N PRO A 352 4.83 20.21 9.55
CA PRO A 352 4.96 21.44 8.78
C PRO A 352 5.37 21.17 7.32
N ASN A 353 4.78 21.93 6.38
CA ASN A 353 5.07 21.87 4.96
C ASN A 353 4.84 20.48 4.32
N THR A 354 3.92 19.69 4.87
CA THR A 354 3.46 18.45 4.26
C THR A 354 1.98 18.54 3.92
N GLY A 355 1.56 17.84 2.87
CA GLY A 355 0.20 17.87 2.35
C GLY A 355 -0.48 16.49 2.40
N HIS A 356 -1.53 16.33 1.58
CA HIS A 356 -2.47 15.22 1.62
C HIS A 356 -2.24 14.23 0.46
N SER A 357 -1.23 13.38 0.59
CA SER A 357 -0.99 12.30 -0.38
C SER A 357 -0.09 11.20 0.17
N GLU A 358 -0.06 10.06 -0.54
CA GLU A 358 0.81 8.92 -0.23
C GLU A 358 2.28 9.31 -0.12
N LEU A 359 2.74 10.27 -0.92
CA LEU A 359 4.12 10.76 -0.86
C LEU A 359 4.43 11.42 0.48
N TRP A 360 3.52 12.25 0.97
CA TRP A 360 3.68 12.91 2.26
C TRP A 360 3.54 11.93 3.42
N TRP A 361 2.58 11.00 3.35
CA TRP A 361 2.44 9.94 4.36
C TRP A 361 3.65 8.99 4.38
N ALA A 362 4.24 8.68 3.23
CA ALA A 362 5.48 7.89 3.15
C ALA A 362 6.66 8.54 3.91
N GLY A 363 6.66 9.87 4.01
CA GLY A 363 7.67 10.62 4.76
C GLY A 363 7.58 10.49 6.27
N ARG A 364 6.43 10.03 6.79
CA ARG A 364 6.14 9.97 8.23
C ARG A 364 5.53 8.67 8.73
N VAL A 365 5.32 7.68 7.84
CA VAL A 365 4.62 6.42 8.14
C VAL A 365 5.21 5.66 9.33
N GLU A 366 6.51 5.76 9.54
CA GLU A 366 7.19 5.09 10.64
C GLU A 366 6.90 5.68 12.02
N HIS A 367 6.55 6.96 12.14
CA HIS A 367 6.39 7.61 13.43
C HIS A 367 5.24 7.01 14.24
N PRO A 368 3.98 6.93 13.73
CA PRO A 368 2.90 6.29 14.46
C PRO A 368 3.10 4.78 14.64
N ILE A 369 3.72 4.11 13.67
CA ILE A 369 4.01 2.67 13.78
C ILE A 369 5.03 2.43 14.91
N ASN A 370 6.10 3.22 14.99
CA ASN A 370 7.09 3.10 16.03
C ASN A 370 6.50 3.40 17.41
N TRP A 371 5.68 4.46 17.53
CA TRP A 371 5.00 4.77 18.78
C TRP A 371 4.04 3.66 19.22
N TRP A 372 3.37 2.99 18.29
CA TRP A 372 2.55 1.83 18.60
C TRP A 372 3.39 0.64 19.07
N LEU A 373 4.51 0.34 18.40
CA LEU A 373 5.38 -0.79 18.71
C LEU A 373 6.16 -0.59 20.00
N ASP A 374 6.58 0.64 20.30
CA ASP A 374 7.27 1.03 21.54
C ASP A 374 6.65 2.32 22.12
N PRO A 375 5.79 2.18 23.15
CA PRO A 375 5.17 3.33 23.82
C PRO A 375 6.16 4.31 24.46
N ASN A 376 7.39 3.86 24.73
CA ASN A 376 8.45 4.68 25.33
C ASN A 376 9.30 5.38 24.25
N GLU A 377 9.06 5.14 22.97
CA GLU A 377 9.73 5.87 21.89
C GLU A 377 9.44 7.37 22.08
N PRO A 378 10.48 8.21 22.25
CA PRO A 378 10.26 9.64 22.42
C PRO A 378 9.55 10.21 21.19
N LYS A 379 8.62 11.15 21.42
CA LYS A 379 7.97 11.90 20.35
C LYS A 379 9.04 12.50 19.45
N SER A 380 9.33 11.87 18.35
CA SER A 380 10.04 12.50 17.25
C SER A 380 9.05 13.20 16.36
N THR A 381 8.43 14.28 16.84
CA THR A 381 8.02 15.33 15.91
C THR A 381 9.32 15.83 15.33
N PRO A 382 9.56 15.66 14.02
CA PRO A 382 10.78 16.19 13.45
C PRO A 382 10.77 17.70 13.63
N ASP A 383 11.65 18.22 14.48
CA ASP A 383 11.94 19.66 14.61
C ASP A 383 12.47 20.27 13.30
N LYS A 384 12.65 19.43 12.28
CA LYS A 384 13.04 19.83 10.93
C LYS A 384 12.19 19.05 9.93
N PRO A 385 11.70 19.72 8.87
CA PRO A 385 11.13 19.01 7.75
C PRO A 385 12.15 17.96 7.33
N THR A 386 11.77 16.69 7.36
CA THR A 386 12.56 15.66 6.70
C THR A 386 12.79 16.20 5.30
N THR A 387 14.05 16.42 4.91
CA THR A 387 14.44 16.87 3.59
C THR A 387 14.18 15.75 2.59
N TRP A 388 12.93 15.39 2.47
CA TRP A 388 12.45 14.63 1.35
C TRP A 388 12.01 15.64 0.29
N VAL A 389 12.98 16.08 -0.49
CA VAL A 389 12.71 16.81 -1.72
C VAL A 389 12.15 15.79 -2.69
N GLY A 390 10.83 15.67 -2.74
CA GLY A 390 10.18 15.10 -3.90
C GLY A 390 10.69 15.89 -5.10
N LYS A 391 11.34 15.22 -6.05
CA LYS A 391 11.61 15.84 -7.33
C LYS A 391 10.26 16.27 -7.87
N SER A 392 10.04 17.57 -8.01
CA SER A 392 8.95 18.12 -8.80
C SER A 392 8.94 17.39 -10.12
N GLN A 393 7.80 16.85 -10.50
CA GLN A 393 7.57 16.47 -11.88
C GLN A 393 7.42 17.79 -12.64
N ASP A 394 8.52 18.29 -13.23
CA ASP A 394 8.50 19.15 -14.38
C ASP A 394 8.32 18.31 -15.65
#